data_97bce95544062cdcbc1d966d6c3f6346
#
_entry.id   97bce95544062cdcbc1d966d6c3f6346
#
_cell.length_a   1.000
_cell.length_b   1.000
_cell.length_c   1.000
_cell.angle_alpha   90.00
_cell.angle_beta   90.00
_cell.angle_gamma   90.00
#
_symmetry.space_group_name_H-M   'P 1'
#
loop_
_entity.id
_entity.type
_entity.pdbx_description
1 polymer ?
#
loop_
_entity_poly.entity_id
_entity_poly.type
_entity_poly.pdbx_seq_one_letter_code
_entity_poly.pdbx_strand_id
1 'polypeptide(L)'
;MLLTPSFELPPRAARTLISLCLSWAFCQSSVGLAQGKSDPSSGAVAAAVRDGAHDFDFGAGTWHTHIKRTLDPFDDKSPSMELDGSVSSRKVWGGRAWLEEIQADGPKGHWQAMTLFLYNPQAHQWSMNFINSKMGTLNSPLIGEFKDGHGDLFQQDTFKDRAILVRGRWSNITADAHTYEESYSDDGGKTWKTAFMARKTRVPASEIRPVQETPNDFDFHVGTWKLHTARLLKPLSGATQWTEADGTVVFKKIWDGSANLSEIHTDYPTGAVDFLALRWYNPVARQWFLSFATAADGQLGTAMAGQFKDGRIDFYDQEPFNGKAILVRFSMWHGAKGQPVSEQAFSADGGKTWETNFRTDYTRVSSN
;
A
#
# COMPACT_ATOMS: atom_id res chain seq x y z
N MET A 1 12.68 18.31 39.36
CA MET A 1 13.77 18.14 38.38
C MET A 1 13.59 16.76 37.79
N LEU A 2 12.75 16.65 36.75
CA LEU A 2 12.34 15.39 36.10
C LEU A 2 13.05 15.33 34.75
N LEU A 3 13.93 14.35 34.63
CA LEU A 3 14.67 14.06 33.40
C LEU A 3 13.74 13.29 32.43
N THR A 4 13.42 13.89 31.29
CA THR A 4 12.80 13.25 30.13
C THR A 4 13.89 12.54 29.34
N PRO A 5 13.71 11.27 28.95
CA PRO A 5 14.64 10.62 28.03
C PRO A 5 14.35 11.09 26.59
N SER A 6 15.33 11.75 25.99
CA SER A 6 15.37 12.09 24.58
C SER A 6 15.54 10.79 23.76
N PHE A 7 14.57 10.47 22.91
CA PHE A 7 14.72 9.45 21.87
C PHE A 7 15.41 10.09 20.65
N GLU A 8 16.69 9.88 20.51
CA GLU A 8 17.41 10.15 19.27
C GLU A 8 17.10 9.05 18.25
N LEU A 9 16.60 9.47 17.09
CA LEU A 9 16.42 8.59 15.92
C LEU A 9 17.79 8.36 15.26
N PRO A 10 18.15 7.12 14.90
CA PRO A 10 19.40 6.85 14.18
C PRO A 10 19.35 7.42 12.74
N PRO A 11 20.52 7.80 12.17
CA PRO A 11 20.59 8.39 10.84
C PRO A 11 20.13 7.41 9.76
N ARG A 12 19.27 7.89 8.87
CA ARG A 12 18.75 7.17 7.72
C ARG A 12 19.90 6.75 6.80
N ALA A 13 20.12 5.45 6.66
CA ALA A 13 20.93 4.90 5.57
C ALA A 13 20.25 5.19 4.23
N ALA A 14 20.97 5.83 3.32
CA ALA A 14 20.50 6.09 1.96
C ALA A 14 20.23 4.77 1.25
N ARG A 15 18.96 4.42 1.05
CA ARG A 15 18.54 3.33 0.20
C ARG A 15 18.29 3.89 -1.20
N THR A 16 18.93 3.28 -2.20
CA THR A 16 18.60 3.49 -3.61
C THR A 16 17.20 2.94 -3.85
N LEU A 17 16.20 3.82 -3.74
CA LEU A 17 14.81 3.52 -4.06
C LEU A 17 14.66 3.65 -5.58
N ILE A 18 14.28 2.55 -6.24
CA ILE A 18 13.68 2.60 -7.57
C ILE A 18 12.27 3.14 -7.35
N SER A 19 12.15 4.47 -7.43
CA SER A 19 10.87 5.16 -7.37
C SER A 19 10.19 4.98 -8.72
N LEU A 20 9.06 4.27 -8.75
CA LEU A 20 8.19 4.26 -9.91
C LEU A 20 7.47 5.61 -9.97
N CYS A 21 8.07 6.55 -10.67
CA CYS A 21 7.33 7.74 -11.10
C CYS A 21 6.07 7.32 -11.85
N LEU A 22 4.95 7.99 -11.63
CA LEU A 22 3.81 8.04 -12.57
C LEU A 22 4.20 8.60 -13.95
N SER A 23 5.49 8.60 -14.26
CA SER A 23 6.06 8.91 -15.57
C SER A 23 6.10 7.62 -16.38
N TRP A 24 4.98 7.31 -17.04
CA TRP A 24 4.93 6.30 -18.10
C TRP A 24 5.77 6.78 -19.28
N ALA A 25 7.09 6.58 -19.21
CA ALA A 25 7.92 6.56 -20.39
C ALA A 25 7.69 5.19 -21.05
N PHE A 26 6.95 5.15 -22.14
CA PHE A 26 6.95 4.00 -23.04
C PHE A 26 8.38 3.78 -23.53
N CYS A 27 9.10 2.88 -22.89
CA CYS A 27 10.31 2.32 -23.45
C CYS A 27 9.87 1.33 -24.54
N GLN A 28 9.85 1.79 -25.79
CA GLN A 28 9.80 0.86 -26.93
C GLN A 28 11.12 0.11 -26.97
N SER A 29 11.15 -1.05 -26.30
CA SER A 29 12.22 -2.02 -26.50
C SER A 29 12.03 -2.64 -27.89
N SER A 30 12.76 -2.15 -28.87
CA SER A 30 12.96 -2.83 -30.14
C SER A 30 13.73 -4.12 -29.85
N VAL A 31 13.04 -5.23 -29.72
CA VAL A 31 13.65 -6.57 -29.70
C VAL A 31 14.17 -6.85 -31.09
N GLY A 32 15.47 -6.70 -31.29
CA GLY A 32 16.19 -7.21 -32.45
C GLY A 32 16.11 -8.72 -32.47
N LEU A 33 15.37 -9.29 -33.44
CA LEU A 33 15.35 -10.71 -33.73
C LEU A 33 16.72 -11.17 -34.22
N ALA A 34 17.54 -11.73 -33.32
CA ALA A 34 18.67 -12.54 -33.70
C ALA A 34 18.15 -13.94 -34.07
N GLN A 35 18.19 -14.31 -35.33
CA GLN A 35 17.94 -15.68 -35.80
C GLN A 35 19.10 -16.58 -35.34
N GLY A 36 18.93 -17.25 -34.21
CA GLY A 36 19.77 -18.36 -33.79
C GLY A 36 19.16 -19.69 -34.23
N LYS A 37 19.95 -20.53 -34.91
CA LYS A 37 19.57 -21.87 -35.34
C LYS A 37 19.16 -22.71 -34.13
N SER A 38 17.97 -23.32 -34.22
CA SER A 38 17.42 -24.26 -33.25
C SER A 38 18.07 -25.63 -33.38
N ASP A 39 18.75 -26.12 -32.34
CA ASP A 39 19.02 -27.53 -32.13
C ASP A 39 17.79 -28.17 -31.42
N PRO A 40 17.28 -29.32 -31.93
CA PRO A 40 16.16 -29.98 -31.29
C PRO A 40 16.66 -31.04 -30.30
N SER A 41 16.83 -30.69 -29.03
CA SER A 41 16.93 -31.72 -27.98
C SER A 41 16.46 -31.20 -26.62
N SER A 42 15.57 -31.99 -26.02
CA SER A 42 14.94 -31.94 -24.69
C SER A 42 13.86 -30.88 -24.47
N GLY A 43 12.64 -31.24 -24.86
CA GLY A 43 11.41 -30.62 -24.38
C GLY A 43 11.15 -30.97 -22.91
N ALA A 44 11.83 -30.30 -21.98
CA ALA A 44 11.26 -30.13 -20.66
C ALA A 44 10.13 -29.10 -20.81
N VAL A 45 8.88 -29.55 -20.77
CA VAL A 45 7.70 -28.66 -20.64
C VAL A 45 7.96 -27.86 -19.36
N ALA A 46 8.25 -26.57 -19.52
CA ALA A 46 8.32 -25.68 -18.37
C ALA A 46 6.98 -25.81 -17.63
N ALA A 47 7.01 -26.25 -16.38
CA ALA A 47 5.80 -26.33 -15.57
C ALA A 47 5.14 -24.94 -15.60
N ALA A 48 3.85 -24.91 -15.94
CA ALA A 48 3.10 -23.65 -15.98
C ALA A 48 3.27 -22.95 -14.62
N VAL A 49 3.74 -21.71 -14.64
CA VAL A 49 3.89 -20.90 -13.43
C VAL A 49 2.50 -20.77 -12.80
N ARG A 50 2.39 -21.14 -11.51
CA ARG A 50 1.12 -21.07 -10.78
C ARG A 50 0.69 -19.61 -10.64
N ASP A 51 -0.54 -19.28 -11.06
CA ASP A 51 -1.13 -17.98 -10.75
C ASP A 51 -1.59 -17.97 -9.28
N GLY A 52 -0.99 -17.10 -8.48
CA GLY A 52 -1.27 -16.93 -7.06
C GLY A 52 -2.34 -15.90 -6.73
N ALA A 53 -3.08 -15.36 -7.72
CA ALA A 53 -4.03 -14.25 -7.52
C ALA A 53 -5.17 -14.56 -6.52
N HIS A 54 -5.43 -15.83 -6.24
CA HIS A 54 -6.47 -16.32 -5.33
C HIS A 54 -5.94 -16.83 -3.98
N ASP A 55 -4.66 -16.67 -3.70
CA ASP A 55 -4.01 -17.28 -2.54
C ASP A 55 -4.52 -16.77 -1.19
N PHE A 56 -5.01 -15.54 -1.11
CA PHE A 56 -5.63 -14.98 0.09
C PHE A 56 -7.15 -15.18 0.21
N ASP A 57 -7.80 -15.91 -0.71
CA ASP A 57 -9.26 -16.10 -0.70
C ASP A 57 -9.80 -16.76 0.57
N PHE A 58 -8.99 -17.56 1.25
CA PHE A 58 -9.33 -18.14 2.55
C PHE A 58 -9.59 -17.09 3.63
N GLY A 59 -8.93 -15.92 3.53
CA GLY A 59 -9.00 -14.85 4.52
C GLY A 59 -10.32 -14.09 4.55
N ALA A 60 -11.20 -14.25 3.53
CA ALA A 60 -12.45 -13.50 3.43
C ALA A 60 -13.36 -13.68 4.65
N GLY A 61 -13.91 -12.58 5.18
CA GLY A 61 -14.88 -12.60 6.27
C GLY A 61 -14.40 -11.97 7.56
N THR A 62 -14.96 -12.39 8.66
CA THR A 62 -14.71 -11.85 10.00
C THR A 62 -14.13 -12.90 10.91
N TRP A 63 -13.19 -12.48 11.75
CA TRP A 63 -12.36 -13.37 12.54
C TRP A 63 -12.18 -12.83 13.95
N HIS A 64 -12.28 -13.69 14.95
CA HIS A 64 -11.63 -13.46 16.24
C HIS A 64 -10.14 -13.72 16.09
N THR A 65 -9.30 -12.87 16.67
CA THR A 65 -7.84 -13.03 16.67
C THR A 65 -7.28 -13.04 18.07
N HIS A 66 -6.50 -14.07 18.40
CA HIS A 66 -5.67 -14.11 19.59
C HIS A 66 -4.22 -13.89 19.19
N ILE A 67 -3.61 -12.83 19.69
CA ILE A 67 -2.28 -12.38 19.33
C ILE A 67 -1.33 -12.58 20.50
N LYS A 68 -0.18 -13.22 20.23
CA LYS A 68 0.96 -13.27 21.13
C LYS A 68 2.15 -12.56 20.51
N ARG A 69 2.69 -11.56 21.21
CA ARG A 69 3.86 -10.81 20.78
C ARG A 69 4.99 -10.98 21.77
N THR A 70 6.14 -11.51 21.34
CA THR A 70 7.40 -11.55 22.10
C THR A 70 8.11 -10.22 21.94
N LEU A 71 8.49 -9.57 23.06
CA LEU A 71 9.07 -8.20 23.00
C LEU A 71 10.49 -8.20 22.45
N ASP A 72 11.26 -9.25 22.68
CA ASP A 72 12.56 -9.50 22.08
C ASP A 72 12.69 -10.99 21.73
N PRO A 73 12.51 -11.38 20.47
CA PRO A 73 12.56 -12.78 20.08
C PRO A 73 13.98 -13.39 20.15
N PHE A 74 15.02 -12.58 20.29
CA PHE A 74 16.40 -13.04 20.45
C PHE A 74 16.83 -13.22 21.91
N ASP A 75 15.99 -12.84 22.86
CA ASP A 75 16.18 -13.11 24.30
C ASP A 75 15.14 -14.13 24.77
N ASP A 76 15.58 -15.34 25.09
CA ASP A 76 14.70 -16.42 25.54
C ASP A 76 14.00 -16.11 26.87
N LYS A 77 14.45 -15.09 27.61
CA LYS A 77 13.81 -14.59 28.84
C LYS A 77 12.88 -13.41 28.58
N SER A 78 12.74 -12.98 27.34
CA SER A 78 11.91 -11.83 27.01
C SER A 78 10.44 -12.11 27.31
N PRO A 79 9.73 -11.18 27.98
CA PRO A 79 8.32 -11.32 28.22
C PRO A 79 7.53 -11.28 26.90
N SER A 80 6.39 -11.96 26.88
CA SER A 80 5.40 -11.83 25.84
C SER A 80 4.20 -11.02 26.31
N MET A 81 3.47 -10.47 25.35
CA MET A 81 2.23 -9.74 25.54
C MET A 81 1.15 -10.42 24.71
N GLU A 82 -0.03 -10.58 25.29
CA GLU A 82 -1.19 -11.16 24.61
C GLU A 82 -2.26 -10.10 24.39
N LEU A 83 -2.96 -10.17 23.24
CA LEU A 83 -4.06 -9.32 22.87
C LEU A 83 -5.15 -10.17 22.25
N ASP A 84 -6.39 -9.80 22.50
CA ASP A 84 -7.56 -10.40 21.86
C ASP A 84 -8.34 -9.36 21.08
N GLY A 85 -8.86 -9.77 19.92
CA GLY A 85 -9.51 -8.81 19.04
C GLY A 85 -10.24 -9.44 17.86
N SER A 86 -10.53 -8.60 16.89
CA SER A 86 -11.23 -9.00 15.67
C SER A 86 -10.54 -8.48 14.43
N VAL A 87 -10.76 -9.20 13.31
CA VAL A 87 -10.29 -8.84 11.99
C VAL A 87 -11.44 -8.91 11.00
N SER A 88 -11.62 -7.86 10.20
CA SER A 88 -12.45 -7.87 9.01
C SER A 88 -11.56 -7.93 7.78
N SER A 89 -11.77 -8.92 6.92
CA SER A 89 -10.96 -9.10 5.72
C SER A 89 -11.83 -9.27 4.48
N ARG A 90 -11.53 -8.52 3.42
CA ARG A 90 -12.31 -8.50 2.18
C ARG A 90 -11.47 -8.20 0.94
N LYS A 91 -11.96 -8.67 -0.20
CA LYS A 91 -11.44 -8.27 -1.50
C LYS A 91 -11.80 -6.81 -1.80
N VAL A 92 -10.86 -6.10 -2.37
CA VAL A 92 -11.04 -4.76 -2.95
C VAL A 92 -10.40 -4.72 -4.32
N TRP A 93 -10.68 -3.66 -5.10
CA TRP A 93 -10.09 -3.47 -6.42
C TRP A 93 -10.30 -4.65 -7.39
N GLY A 94 -11.54 -5.15 -7.45
CA GLY A 94 -11.88 -6.29 -8.32
C GLY A 94 -11.16 -7.59 -7.98
N GLY A 95 -10.68 -7.77 -6.74
CA GLY A 95 -9.96 -8.95 -6.28
C GLY A 95 -8.44 -8.90 -6.47
N ARG A 96 -7.89 -7.81 -7.03
CA ARG A 96 -6.44 -7.58 -7.15
C ARG A 96 -5.78 -7.22 -5.82
N ALA A 97 -6.59 -6.86 -4.83
CA ALA A 97 -6.13 -6.50 -3.49
C ALA A 97 -7.03 -7.09 -2.41
N TRP A 98 -6.45 -7.26 -1.22
CA TRP A 98 -7.13 -7.64 0.00
C TRP A 98 -6.91 -6.58 1.05
N LEU A 99 -7.97 -6.24 1.78
CA LEU A 99 -7.92 -5.31 2.89
C LEU A 99 -8.29 -6.05 4.18
N GLU A 100 -7.38 -5.98 5.16
CA GLU A 100 -7.66 -6.38 6.55
C GLU A 100 -7.72 -5.14 7.43
N GLU A 101 -8.77 -5.04 8.23
CA GLU A 101 -8.93 -4.06 9.30
C GLU A 101 -8.92 -4.81 10.62
N ILE A 102 -7.99 -4.45 11.50
CA ILE A 102 -7.64 -5.19 12.71
C ILE A 102 -7.87 -4.29 13.91
N GLN A 103 -8.51 -4.82 14.95
CA GLN A 103 -8.58 -4.18 16.26
C GLN A 103 -8.35 -5.22 17.35
N ALA A 104 -7.61 -4.84 18.39
CA ALA A 104 -7.31 -5.71 19.51
C ALA A 104 -7.11 -4.92 20.80
N ASP A 105 -7.46 -5.55 21.90
CA ASP A 105 -7.28 -5.03 23.25
C ASP A 105 -6.22 -5.86 23.99
N GLY A 106 -5.38 -5.18 24.74
CA GLY A 106 -4.30 -5.81 25.49
C GLY A 106 -3.85 -4.97 26.68
N PRO A 107 -2.79 -5.37 27.37
CA PRO A 107 -2.32 -4.67 28.60
C PRO A 107 -1.96 -3.20 28.40
N LYS A 108 -1.68 -2.78 27.16
CA LYS A 108 -1.36 -1.38 26.78
C LYS A 108 -2.55 -0.63 26.17
N GLY A 109 -3.76 -1.16 26.35
CA GLY A 109 -5.02 -0.61 25.86
C GLY A 109 -5.34 -1.03 24.44
N HIS A 110 -6.27 -0.29 23.81
CA HIS A 110 -6.77 -0.55 22.48
C HIS A 110 -5.71 -0.31 21.40
N TRP A 111 -5.67 -1.20 20.41
CA TRP A 111 -4.77 -1.14 19.26
C TRP A 111 -5.52 -1.46 17.97
N GLN A 112 -5.19 -0.74 16.94
CA GLN A 112 -5.76 -0.91 15.61
C GLN A 112 -4.66 -0.95 14.56
N ALA A 113 -4.92 -1.70 13.50
CA ALA A 113 -4.06 -1.75 12.33
C ALA A 113 -4.89 -2.00 11.06
N MET A 114 -4.28 -1.69 9.94
CA MET A 114 -4.78 -2.02 8.62
C MET A 114 -3.67 -2.68 7.83
N THR A 115 -4.02 -3.72 7.06
CA THR A 115 -3.12 -4.35 6.09
C THR A 115 -3.76 -4.31 4.71
N LEU A 116 -3.03 -3.78 3.73
CA LEU A 116 -3.39 -3.88 2.32
C LEU A 116 -2.44 -4.87 1.64
N PHE A 117 -2.99 -5.97 1.14
CA PHE A 117 -2.25 -6.92 0.30
C PHE A 117 -2.50 -6.57 -1.17
N LEU A 118 -1.44 -6.52 -1.97
CA LEU A 118 -1.51 -6.26 -3.40
C LEU A 118 -0.85 -7.41 -4.18
N TYR A 119 -1.52 -7.87 -5.22
CA TYR A 119 -0.99 -8.90 -6.10
C TYR A 119 -0.22 -8.31 -7.27
N ASN A 120 1.02 -8.78 -7.46
CA ASN A 120 1.83 -8.50 -8.63
C ASN A 120 1.65 -9.63 -9.66
N PRO A 121 0.92 -9.39 -10.77
CA PRO A 121 0.66 -10.43 -11.75
C PRO A 121 1.88 -10.80 -12.62
N GLN A 122 2.92 -9.96 -12.65
CA GLN A 122 4.16 -10.24 -13.39
C GLN A 122 5.10 -11.14 -12.59
N ALA A 123 5.19 -10.91 -11.28
CA ALA A 123 6.04 -11.69 -10.38
C ALA A 123 5.31 -12.90 -9.77
N HIS A 124 3.98 -13.00 -9.91
CA HIS A 124 3.10 -13.95 -9.23
C HIS A 124 3.26 -13.91 -7.70
N GLN A 125 3.47 -12.71 -7.15
CA GLN A 125 3.74 -12.48 -5.73
C GLN A 125 2.76 -11.50 -5.13
N TRP A 126 2.61 -11.60 -3.81
CA TRP A 126 1.85 -10.66 -3.00
C TRP A 126 2.79 -9.74 -2.22
N SER A 127 2.38 -8.48 -2.05
CA SER A 127 2.96 -7.56 -1.10
C SER A 127 1.99 -7.33 0.07
N MET A 128 2.50 -7.36 1.30
CA MET A 128 1.78 -7.03 2.53
C MET A 128 2.22 -5.65 3.00
N ASN A 129 1.30 -4.68 2.97
CA ASN A 129 1.52 -3.29 3.34
C ASN A 129 0.77 -3.00 4.63
N PHE A 130 1.49 -2.78 5.73
CA PHE A 130 0.95 -2.69 7.07
C PHE A 130 1.06 -1.27 7.66
N ILE A 131 -0.03 -0.82 8.29
CA ILE A 131 -0.10 0.47 9.00
C ILE A 131 -0.76 0.23 10.36
N ASN A 132 -0.18 0.76 11.45
CA ASN A 132 -0.84 0.78 12.76
C ASN A 132 -1.33 2.18 13.13
N SER A 133 -2.43 2.25 13.88
CA SER A 133 -3.09 3.52 14.22
C SER A 133 -2.27 4.43 15.13
N LYS A 134 -1.37 3.87 15.95
CA LYS A 134 -0.57 4.65 16.91
C LYS A 134 0.55 5.44 16.23
N MET A 135 1.16 4.86 15.21
CA MET A 135 2.26 5.49 14.49
C MET A 135 1.81 6.14 13.17
N GLY A 136 0.75 5.61 12.54
CA GLY A 136 0.28 6.07 11.24
C GLY A 136 1.36 5.99 10.16
N THR A 137 2.31 5.06 10.29
CA THR A 137 3.45 4.88 9.38
C THR A 137 3.22 3.63 8.55
N LEU A 138 3.39 3.73 7.24
CA LEU A 138 3.42 2.58 6.36
C LEU A 138 4.79 1.90 6.49
N ASN A 139 4.77 0.62 6.85
CA ASN A 139 6.00 -0.18 6.93
C ASN A 139 6.50 -0.54 5.52
N SER A 140 7.78 -0.91 5.40
CA SER A 140 8.28 -1.55 4.18
C SER A 140 7.48 -2.83 3.92
N PRO A 141 7.08 -3.13 2.67
CA PRO A 141 6.25 -4.30 2.40
C PRO A 141 7.01 -5.61 2.60
N LEU A 142 6.31 -6.63 3.14
CA LEU A 142 6.74 -8.01 2.98
C LEU A 142 6.27 -8.50 1.60
N ILE A 143 7.15 -9.20 0.86
CA ILE A 143 6.85 -9.69 -0.50
C ILE A 143 7.13 -11.19 -0.58
N GLY A 144 6.24 -11.94 -1.23
CA GLY A 144 6.40 -13.38 -1.43
C GLY A 144 5.18 -14.06 -2.01
N GLU A 145 5.09 -15.35 -1.84
CA GLU A 145 4.10 -16.21 -2.50
C GLU A 145 3.60 -17.33 -1.58
N PHE A 146 2.51 -17.99 -2.01
CA PHE A 146 2.02 -19.20 -1.37
C PHE A 146 2.54 -20.43 -2.11
N LYS A 147 3.05 -21.39 -1.35
CA LYS A 147 3.55 -22.67 -1.84
C LYS A 147 3.38 -23.76 -0.78
N ASP A 148 3.10 -24.97 -1.19
CA ASP A 148 2.99 -26.14 -0.32
C ASP A 148 2.05 -25.94 0.88
N GLY A 149 0.92 -25.25 0.67
CA GLY A 149 -0.14 -25.03 1.67
C GLY A 149 0.14 -23.92 2.70
N HIS A 150 1.19 -23.13 2.52
CA HIS A 150 1.48 -21.97 3.35
C HIS A 150 1.94 -20.78 2.51
N GLY A 151 1.78 -19.56 3.04
CA GLY A 151 2.29 -18.33 2.43
C GLY A 151 3.50 -17.82 3.18
N ASP A 152 4.59 -17.52 2.50
CA ASP A 152 5.78 -16.89 3.06
C ASP A 152 6.09 -15.58 2.34
N LEU A 153 6.05 -14.49 3.07
CA LEU A 153 6.44 -13.17 2.60
C LEU A 153 7.62 -12.66 3.44
N PHE A 154 8.55 -11.95 2.80
CA PHE A 154 9.82 -11.54 3.40
C PHE A 154 10.09 -10.06 3.23
N GLN A 155 10.81 -9.48 4.19
CA GLN A 155 11.47 -8.17 4.07
C GLN A 155 12.78 -8.16 4.85
N GLN A 156 13.62 -7.16 4.58
CA GLN A 156 14.75 -6.80 5.43
C GLN A 156 14.36 -5.63 6.32
N ASP A 157 14.73 -5.71 7.60
CA ASP A 157 14.47 -4.65 8.57
C ASP A 157 15.59 -4.53 9.60
N THR A 158 15.41 -3.65 10.58
CA THR A 158 16.30 -3.48 11.72
C THR A 158 15.51 -3.70 13.00
N PHE A 159 16.02 -4.56 13.88
CA PHE A 159 15.46 -4.76 15.20
C PHE A 159 16.52 -4.42 16.24
N LYS A 160 16.28 -3.32 17.01
CA LYS A 160 17.28 -2.73 17.91
C LYS A 160 18.57 -2.41 17.12
N ASP A 161 19.69 -3.04 17.47
CA ASP A 161 21.01 -2.88 16.85
C ASP A 161 21.34 -3.95 15.79
N ARG A 162 20.37 -4.78 15.40
CA ARG A 162 20.54 -5.90 14.48
C ARG A 162 19.88 -5.64 13.14
N ALA A 163 20.60 -5.94 12.05
CA ALA A 163 19.98 -6.14 10.76
C ALA A 163 19.32 -7.53 10.74
N ILE A 164 18.05 -7.60 10.37
CA ILE A 164 17.25 -8.82 10.38
C ILE A 164 16.56 -9.06 9.04
N LEU A 165 16.29 -10.33 8.74
CA LEU A 165 15.24 -10.73 7.83
C LEU A 165 13.96 -10.95 8.64
N VAL A 166 12.84 -10.49 8.10
CA VAL A 166 11.50 -10.73 8.63
C VAL A 166 10.77 -11.67 7.69
N ARG A 167 10.13 -12.70 8.25
CA ARG A 167 9.24 -13.60 7.52
C ARG A 167 7.85 -13.54 8.10
N GLY A 168 6.85 -13.19 7.30
CA GLY A 168 5.44 -13.36 7.60
C GLY A 168 4.95 -14.68 7.00
N ARG A 169 4.45 -15.59 7.82
CA ARG A 169 3.97 -16.92 7.40
C ARG A 169 2.50 -17.12 7.72
N TRP A 170 1.72 -17.47 6.71
CA TRP A 170 0.35 -17.99 6.85
C TRP A 170 0.38 -19.52 6.81
N SER A 171 -0.20 -20.15 7.81
CA SER A 171 -0.24 -21.62 7.95
C SER A 171 -1.51 -22.09 8.63
N ASN A 172 -1.68 -23.43 8.74
CA ASN A 172 -2.86 -24.05 9.34
C ASN A 172 -4.17 -23.53 8.73
N ILE A 173 -4.17 -23.32 7.41
CA ILE A 173 -5.26 -22.71 6.67
C ILE A 173 -6.39 -23.71 6.49
N THR A 174 -7.56 -23.37 7.04
CA THR A 174 -8.83 -24.09 6.89
C THR A 174 -9.94 -23.09 6.55
N ALA A 175 -11.17 -23.56 6.34
CA ALA A 175 -12.32 -22.67 6.16
C ALA A 175 -12.59 -21.77 7.39
N ASP A 176 -12.30 -22.27 8.60
CA ASP A 176 -12.70 -21.63 9.86
C ASP A 176 -11.53 -21.16 10.72
N ALA A 177 -10.29 -21.41 10.33
CA ALA A 177 -9.12 -21.01 11.10
C ALA A 177 -7.88 -20.86 10.23
N HIS A 178 -6.98 -19.96 10.64
CA HIS A 178 -5.62 -19.87 10.13
C HIS A 178 -4.70 -19.18 11.14
N THR A 179 -3.40 -19.32 10.92
CA THR A 179 -2.37 -18.69 11.76
C THR A 179 -1.50 -17.78 10.89
N TYR A 180 -1.23 -16.58 11.38
CA TYR A 180 -0.18 -15.71 10.88
C TYR A 180 0.95 -15.65 11.91
N GLU A 181 2.18 -15.90 11.48
CA GLU A 181 3.38 -15.81 12.29
C GLU A 181 4.38 -14.84 11.64
N GLU A 182 4.92 -13.92 12.43
CA GLU A 182 6.05 -13.10 12.04
C GLU A 182 7.28 -13.54 12.82
N SER A 183 8.34 -13.91 12.10
CA SER A 183 9.58 -14.43 12.66
C SER A 183 10.76 -13.61 12.16
N TYR A 184 11.77 -13.44 13.02
CA TYR A 184 13.01 -12.71 12.75
C TYR A 184 14.20 -13.64 12.64
N SER A 185 15.13 -13.31 11.74
CA SER A 185 16.41 -13.98 11.60
C SER A 185 17.54 -12.95 11.51
N ASP A 186 18.58 -13.10 12.34
CA ASP A 186 19.80 -12.28 12.30
C ASP A 186 21.01 -13.04 11.73
N ASP A 187 20.78 -14.25 11.19
CA ASP A 187 21.80 -15.15 10.63
C ASP A 187 21.58 -15.48 9.13
N GLY A 188 20.85 -14.61 8.43
CA GLY A 188 20.58 -14.75 6.99
C GLY A 188 19.56 -15.82 6.65
N GLY A 189 18.59 -16.07 7.54
CA GLY A 189 17.49 -17.01 7.33
C GLY A 189 17.79 -18.46 7.70
N LYS A 190 18.92 -18.74 8.37
CA LYS A 190 19.26 -20.09 8.81
C LYS A 190 18.41 -20.50 10.01
N THR A 191 18.21 -19.59 10.96
CA THR A 191 17.32 -19.79 12.10
C THR A 191 16.30 -18.66 12.19
N TRP A 192 15.11 -18.97 12.72
CA TRP A 192 14.01 -18.03 12.83
C TRP A 192 13.46 -18.02 14.26
N LYS A 193 13.22 -16.84 14.80
CA LYS A 193 12.67 -16.60 16.13
C LYS A 193 11.32 -15.93 16.02
N THR A 194 10.27 -16.54 16.56
CA THR A 194 8.90 -16.00 16.50
C THR A 194 8.79 -14.72 17.33
N ALA A 195 8.47 -13.61 16.67
CA ALA A 195 8.25 -12.30 17.27
C ALA A 195 6.78 -12.01 17.50
N PHE A 196 5.92 -12.50 16.61
CA PHE A 196 4.48 -12.26 16.64
C PHE A 196 3.73 -13.48 16.11
N MET A 197 2.59 -13.81 16.72
CA MET A 197 1.71 -14.87 16.26
C MET A 197 0.27 -14.42 16.45
N ALA A 198 -0.55 -14.52 15.41
CA ALA A 198 -1.99 -14.29 15.43
C ALA A 198 -2.71 -15.57 15.01
N ARG A 199 -3.50 -16.14 15.90
CA ARG A 199 -4.41 -17.25 15.60
C ARG A 199 -5.77 -16.67 15.33
N LYS A 200 -6.32 -16.92 14.14
CA LYS A 200 -7.60 -16.39 13.70
C LYS A 200 -8.62 -17.53 13.62
N THR A 201 -9.80 -17.30 14.19
CA THR A 201 -10.96 -18.21 14.14
C THR A 201 -12.14 -17.44 13.57
N ARG A 202 -12.87 -18.04 12.62
CA ARG A 202 -14.00 -17.38 11.94
C ARG A 202 -15.15 -17.10 12.89
N VAL A 203 -15.74 -15.91 12.78
CA VAL A 203 -16.89 -15.47 13.57
C VAL A 203 -17.92 -14.75 12.68
N PRO A 204 -19.21 -14.65 13.11
CA PRO A 204 -20.20 -13.84 12.43
C PRO A 204 -19.83 -12.35 12.42
N ALA A 205 -20.21 -11.63 11.36
CA ALA A 205 -19.93 -10.18 11.23
C ALA A 205 -20.53 -9.34 12.36
N SER A 206 -21.61 -9.79 12.99
CA SER A 206 -22.25 -9.12 14.12
C SER A 206 -21.42 -9.05 15.39
N GLU A 207 -20.32 -9.80 15.47
CA GLU A 207 -19.41 -9.80 16.63
C GLU A 207 -18.30 -8.75 16.53
N ILE A 208 -18.19 -8.04 15.39
CA ILE A 208 -17.22 -6.95 15.23
C ILE A 208 -17.76 -5.67 15.84
N ARG A 209 -16.97 -5.03 16.68
CA ARG A 209 -17.29 -3.73 17.25
C ARG A 209 -16.98 -2.62 16.25
N PRO A 210 -17.87 -1.61 16.08
CA PRO A 210 -17.56 -0.40 15.34
C PRO A 210 -16.44 0.39 16.04
N VAL A 211 -15.61 1.05 15.26
CA VAL A 211 -14.48 1.84 15.77
C VAL A 211 -14.83 3.34 15.85
N GLN A 212 -14.01 4.09 16.55
CA GLN A 212 -14.18 5.46 17.02
C GLN A 212 -14.05 6.53 15.91
N GLU A 213 -14.60 7.73 16.13
CA GLU A 213 -14.61 8.88 15.21
C GLU A 213 -13.22 9.30 14.70
N THR A 214 -13.16 9.58 13.40
CA THR A 214 -11.95 9.90 12.65
C THR A 214 -12.13 11.14 11.78
N PRO A 215 -11.05 11.75 11.24
CA PRO A 215 -11.16 12.95 10.40
C PRO A 215 -12.10 12.74 9.22
N ASN A 216 -12.99 13.72 8.99
CA ASN A 216 -13.95 13.71 7.88
C ASN A 216 -13.44 14.51 6.65
N ASP A 217 -12.15 14.74 6.58
CA ASP A 217 -11.52 15.64 5.61
C ASP A 217 -11.79 15.25 4.15
N PHE A 218 -11.99 13.97 3.86
CA PHE A 218 -12.27 13.45 2.51
C PHE A 218 -13.73 13.05 2.28
N ASP A 219 -14.67 13.37 3.15
CA ASP A 219 -16.08 12.99 3.00
C ASP A 219 -16.71 13.50 1.71
N PHE A 220 -16.25 14.63 1.22
CA PHE A 220 -16.71 15.22 -0.04
C PHE A 220 -16.41 14.35 -1.27
N HIS A 221 -15.42 13.43 -1.17
CA HIS A 221 -15.05 12.51 -2.24
C HIS A 221 -15.83 11.19 -2.21
N VAL A 222 -16.40 10.79 -1.08
CA VAL A 222 -17.07 9.48 -0.94
C VAL A 222 -18.15 9.29 -2.00
N GLY A 223 -18.13 8.14 -2.68
CA GLY A 223 -19.09 7.78 -3.71
C GLY A 223 -18.43 7.37 -5.04
N THR A 224 -19.27 7.30 -6.07
CA THR A 224 -18.85 6.93 -7.43
C THR A 224 -18.87 8.16 -8.33
N TRP A 225 -17.80 8.35 -9.08
CA TRP A 225 -17.62 9.51 -9.94
C TRP A 225 -17.18 9.08 -11.35
N LYS A 226 -17.66 9.78 -12.37
CA LYS A 226 -16.99 9.85 -13.67
C LYS A 226 -15.85 10.84 -13.54
N LEU A 227 -14.73 10.55 -14.16
CA LEU A 227 -13.59 11.44 -14.22
C LEU A 227 -13.21 11.75 -15.67
N HIS A 228 -12.76 12.98 -15.87
CA HIS A 228 -12.15 13.44 -17.10
C HIS A 228 -10.74 13.92 -16.74
N THR A 229 -9.72 13.26 -17.29
CA THR A 229 -8.33 13.54 -16.99
C THR A 229 -7.63 14.18 -18.19
N ALA A 230 -6.80 15.17 -17.93
CA ALA A 230 -5.86 15.74 -18.89
C ALA A 230 -4.44 15.56 -18.37
N ARG A 231 -3.53 15.06 -19.22
CA ARG A 231 -2.12 14.83 -18.90
C ARG A 231 -1.21 15.47 -19.93
N LEU A 232 -0.22 16.24 -19.46
CA LEU A 232 0.82 16.84 -20.31
C LEU A 232 1.77 15.73 -20.81
N LEU A 233 1.97 15.64 -22.13
CA LEU A 233 2.73 14.55 -22.74
C LEU A 233 4.21 14.54 -22.37
N LYS A 234 4.82 15.74 -22.23
CA LYS A 234 6.25 15.89 -21.93
C LYS A 234 6.45 16.95 -20.84
N PRO A 235 6.21 16.62 -19.57
CA PRO A 235 6.43 17.58 -18.48
C PRO A 235 7.87 18.08 -18.42
N LEU A 236 8.05 19.32 -17.96
CA LEU A 236 9.32 20.02 -17.79
C LEU A 236 10.16 20.17 -19.07
N SER A 237 9.53 20.12 -20.23
CA SER A 237 10.17 20.30 -21.54
C SER A 237 9.73 21.53 -22.27
N GLY A 238 8.81 22.33 -21.69
CA GLY A 238 8.13 23.43 -22.39
C GLY A 238 7.05 22.98 -23.38
N ALA A 239 6.70 21.70 -23.40
CA ALA A 239 5.61 21.18 -24.24
C ALA A 239 4.24 21.67 -23.72
N THR A 240 3.32 21.88 -24.69
CA THR A 240 1.94 22.31 -24.41
C THR A 240 0.89 21.30 -24.87
N GLN A 241 1.33 20.12 -25.29
CA GLN A 241 0.43 19.07 -25.81
C GLN A 241 -0.07 18.19 -24.65
N TRP A 242 -1.39 18.07 -24.55
CA TRP A 242 -2.08 17.25 -23.58
C TRP A 242 -2.73 16.04 -24.25
N THR A 243 -2.85 14.95 -23.51
CA THR A 243 -3.71 13.83 -23.83
C THR A 243 -4.83 13.78 -22.81
N GLU A 244 -6.03 13.44 -23.26
CA GLU A 244 -7.22 13.37 -22.43
C GLU A 244 -7.70 11.93 -22.35
N ALA A 245 -8.37 11.59 -21.25
CA ALA A 245 -8.97 10.29 -21.02
C ALA A 245 -10.16 10.40 -20.08
N ASP A 246 -11.17 9.60 -20.33
CA ASP A 246 -12.32 9.44 -19.44
C ASP A 246 -12.15 8.19 -18.58
N GLY A 247 -12.90 8.14 -17.47
CA GLY A 247 -12.84 6.99 -16.59
C GLY A 247 -13.87 7.04 -15.48
N THR A 248 -13.65 6.20 -14.49
CA THR A 248 -14.48 6.11 -13.28
C THR A 248 -13.61 5.93 -12.04
N VAL A 249 -14.13 6.40 -10.90
CA VAL A 249 -13.52 6.13 -9.60
C VAL A 249 -14.59 5.82 -8.57
N VAL A 250 -14.33 4.81 -7.74
CA VAL A 250 -15.11 4.51 -6.55
C VAL A 250 -14.26 4.86 -5.33
N PHE A 251 -14.75 5.83 -4.57
CA PHE A 251 -14.07 6.33 -3.38
C PHE A 251 -14.79 5.85 -2.12
N LYS A 252 -14.08 5.13 -1.27
CA LYS A 252 -14.62 4.49 -0.05
C LYS A 252 -13.82 4.89 1.17
N LYS A 253 -14.52 5.23 2.25
CA LYS A 253 -13.91 5.22 3.58
C LYS A 253 -13.60 3.78 3.96
N ILE A 254 -12.44 3.58 4.56
CA ILE A 254 -12.01 2.34 5.17
C ILE A 254 -11.39 2.65 6.53
N TRP A 255 -11.20 1.61 7.35
CA TRP A 255 -10.60 1.75 8.66
C TRP A 255 -11.29 2.88 9.49
N ASP A 256 -12.63 2.84 9.47
CA ASP A 256 -13.53 3.81 10.12
C ASP A 256 -13.22 5.28 9.84
N GLY A 257 -12.72 5.57 8.62
CA GLY A 257 -12.39 6.90 8.17
C GLY A 257 -10.95 7.35 8.45
N SER A 258 -10.16 6.58 9.22
CA SER A 258 -8.71 6.83 9.39
C SER A 258 -7.95 6.61 8.08
N ALA A 259 -8.56 5.95 7.11
CA ALA A 259 -8.06 5.78 5.77
C ALA A 259 -9.20 5.82 4.74
N ASN A 260 -8.83 5.99 3.49
CA ASN A 260 -9.74 5.82 2.36
C ASN A 260 -9.04 5.21 1.16
N LEU A 261 -9.84 4.55 0.33
CA LEU A 261 -9.40 3.83 -0.85
C LEU A 261 -10.12 4.38 -2.07
N SER A 262 -9.38 4.63 -3.16
CA SER A 262 -9.96 4.95 -4.46
C SER A 262 -9.59 3.86 -5.46
N GLU A 263 -10.59 3.22 -6.07
CA GLU A 263 -10.45 2.30 -7.17
C GLU A 263 -10.71 3.09 -8.46
N ILE A 264 -9.67 3.30 -9.27
CA ILE A 264 -9.66 4.21 -10.41
C ILE A 264 -9.47 3.41 -11.70
N HIS A 265 -10.34 3.62 -12.67
CA HIS A 265 -10.23 3.10 -14.02
C HIS A 265 -10.20 4.28 -15.00
N THR A 266 -9.25 4.27 -15.94
CA THR A 266 -9.10 5.34 -16.94
C THR A 266 -8.79 4.76 -18.31
N ASP A 267 -9.54 5.19 -19.34
CA ASP A 267 -9.41 4.75 -20.73
C ASP A 267 -8.55 5.74 -21.52
N TYR A 268 -7.24 5.54 -21.55
CA TYR A 268 -6.36 6.32 -22.40
C TYR A 268 -6.39 5.81 -23.85
N PRO A 269 -6.07 6.64 -24.86
CA PRO A 269 -5.93 6.19 -26.25
C PRO A 269 -4.93 5.04 -26.45
N THR A 270 -3.99 4.89 -25.53
CA THR A 270 -2.96 3.85 -25.51
C THR A 270 -3.36 2.58 -24.77
N GLY A 271 -4.53 2.55 -24.16
CA GLY A 271 -5.06 1.42 -23.38
C GLY A 271 -5.57 1.83 -22.01
N ALA A 272 -6.42 0.99 -21.43
CA ALA A 272 -6.98 1.21 -20.11
C ALA A 272 -5.93 1.04 -19.01
N VAL A 273 -6.05 1.84 -17.96
CA VAL A 273 -5.19 1.79 -16.78
C VAL A 273 -6.03 1.76 -15.52
N ASP A 274 -5.74 0.78 -14.66
CA ASP A 274 -6.34 0.65 -13.33
C ASP A 274 -5.34 1.06 -12.25
N PHE A 275 -5.79 1.97 -11.39
CA PHE A 275 -5.04 2.44 -10.22
C PHE A 275 -5.79 2.16 -8.93
N LEU A 276 -5.05 1.98 -7.87
CA LEU A 276 -5.52 2.05 -6.50
C LEU A 276 -4.84 3.23 -5.82
N ALA A 277 -5.60 4.14 -5.18
CA ALA A 277 -5.03 5.16 -4.33
C ALA A 277 -5.42 4.87 -2.88
N LEU A 278 -4.42 4.71 -2.01
CA LEU A 278 -4.58 4.58 -0.57
C LEU A 278 -4.20 5.88 0.10
N ARG A 279 -5.11 6.43 0.91
CA ARG A 279 -4.83 7.57 1.80
C ARG A 279 -5.04 7.13 3.24
N TRP A 280 -4.16 7.56 4.13
CA TRP A 280 -4.30 7.27 5.56
C TRP A 280 -3.84 8.46 6.40
N TYR A 281 -4.47 8.61 7.55
CA TYR A 281 -4.15 9.67 8.49
C TYR A 281 -3.09 9.22 9.50
N ASN A 282 -2.07 10.03 9.70
CA ASN A 282 -1.08 9.85 10.76
C ASN A 282 -1.43 10.79 11.93
N PRO A 283 -1.93 10.28 13.05
CA PRO A 283 -2.36 11.12 14.17
C PRO A 283 -1.20 11.79 14.92
N VAL A 284 0.02 11.23 14.83
CA VAL A 284 1.22 11.78 15.46
C VAL A 284 1.71 13.01 14.68
N ALA A 285 1.81 12.88 13.36
CA ALA A 285 2.22 13.98 12.48
C ALA A 285 1.06 14.95 12.16
N ARG A 286 -0.20 14.55 12.43
CA ARG A 286 -1.42 15.28 12.03
C ARG A 286 -1.45 15.57 10.53
N GLN A 287 -1.09 14.55 9.73
CA GLN A 287 -0.98 14.64 8.28
C GLN A 287 -1.65 13.44 7.62
N TRP A 288 -2.13 13.65 6.41
CA TRP A 288 -2.53 12.59 5.53
C TRP A 288 -1.35 12.14 4.67
N PHE A 289 -1.31 10.85 4.41
CA PHE A 289 -0.41 10.25 3.45
C PHE A 289 -1.21 9.71 2.27
N LEU A 290 -0.59 9.69 1.10
CA LEU A 290 -1.16 9.19 -0.15
C LEU A 290 -0.13 8.33 -0.86
N SER A 291 -0.54 7.14 -1.29
CA SER A 291 0.26 6.29 -2.18
C SER A 291 -0.63 5.67 -3.25
N PHE A 292 -0.04 5.36 -4.40
CA PHE A 292 -0.71 4.76 -5.54
C PHE A 292 -0.11 3.39 -5.84
N ALA A 293 -0.96 2.47 -6.33
CA ALA A 293 -0.55 1.22 -6.94
C ALA A 293 -1.17 1.10 -8.33
N THR A 294 -0.48 0.45 -9.26
CA THR A 294 -1.03 0.10 -10.57
C THR A 294 -1.42 -1.38 -10.60
N ALA A 295 -2.41 -1.74 -11.42
CA ALA A 295 -2.78 -3.14 -11.61
C ALA A 295 -1.67 -3.96 -12.30
N ALA A 296 -0.71 -3.29 -12.91
CA ALA A 296 0.37 -3.92 -13.65
C ALA A 296 1.46 -4.50 -12.74
N ASP A 297 1.76 -3.83 -11.61
CA ASP A 297 2.84 -4.20 -10.70
C ASP A 297 2.40 -4.57 -9.28
N GLY A 298 1.16 -4.16 -8.89
CA GLY A 298 0.61 -4.50 -7.57
C GLY A 298 1.49 -4.04 -6.40
N GLN A 299 2.17 -2.90 -6.52
CA GLN A 299 3.00 -2.33 -5.47
C GLN A 299 2.60 -0.89 -5.16
N LEU A 300 2.59 -0.52 -3.88
CA LEU A 300 2.45 0.88 -3.47
C LEU A 300 3.75 1.64 -3.78
N GLY A 301 3.61 2.78 -4.43
CA GLY A 301 4.70 3.72 -4.63
C GLY A 301 5.09 4.46 -3.35
N THR A 302 6.04 5.39 -3.47
CA THR A 302 6.45 6.25 -2.36
C THR A 302 5.25 7.04 -1.84
N ALA A 303 5.12 7.12 -0.52
CA ALA A 303 4.04 7.86 0.10
C ALA A 303 4.32 9.37 0.09
N MET A 304 3.39 10.12 -0.48
CA MET A 304 3.34 11.58 -0.40
C MET A 304 2.71 12.00 0.93
N ALA A 305 3.14 13.10 1.52
CA ALA A 305 2.58 13.64 2.76
C ALA A 305 1.94 15.01 2.54
N GLY A 306 0.80 15.26 3.20
CA GLY A 306 0.08 16.52 3.08
C GLY A 306 -0.85 16.82 4.24
N GLN A 307 -1.33 18.06 4.30
CA GLN A 307 -2.25 18.54 5.32
C GLN A 307 -3.34 19.39 4.67
N PHE A 308 -4.59 19.23 5.13
CA PHE A 308 -5.68 20.11 4.73
C PHE A 308 -5.47 21.52 5.27
N LYS A 309 -5.63 22.49 4.39
CA LYS A 309 -5.66 23.91 4.70
C LYS A 309 -6.68 24.59 3.79
N ASP A 310 -7.61 25.35 4.36
CA ASP A 310 -8.62 26.16 3.64
C ASP A 310 -9.39 25.34 2.56
N GLY A 311 -9.78 24.10 2.88
CA GLY A 311 -10.57 23.22 1.98
C GLY A 311 -9.76 22.58 0.85
N ARG A 312 -8.41 22.68 0.88
CA ARG A 312 -7.50 22.08 -0.05
C ARG A 312 -6.45 21.25 0.70
N ILE A 313 -6.05 20.13 0.12
CA ILE A 313 -4.85 19.40 0.54
C ILE A 313 -3.83 19.41 -0.59
N ASP A 314 -2.59 19.69 -0.23
CA ASP A 314 -1.43 19.52 -1.08
C ASP A 314 -0.54 18.43 -0.49
N PHE A 315 -0.36 17.34 -1.23
CA PHE A 315 0.59 16.26 -0.93
C PHE A 315 1.90 16.54 -1.64
N TYR A 316 3.01 16.28 -0.99
CA TYR A 316 4.35 16.50 -1.53
C TYR A 316 5.18 15.24 -1.48
N ASP A 317 6.00 15.06 -2.54
CA ASP A 317 7.03 14.03 -2.65
C ASP A 317 8.23 14.55 -3.43
N GLN A 318 9.32 13.79 -3.42
CA GLN A 318 10.50 14.02 -4.22
C GLN A 318 10.81 12.77 -5.02
N GLU A 319 10.87 12.91 -6.34
CA GLU A 319 11.04 11.80 -7.27
C GLU A 319 12.14 12.07 -8.31
N PRO A 320 12.78 11.02 -8.87
CA PRO A 320 13.60 11.15 -10.04
C PRO A 320 12.71 11.26 -11.30
N PHE A 321 12.97 12.25 -12.13
CA PHE A 321 12.30 12.43 -13.44
C PHE A 321 13.31 12.81 -14.48
N ASN A 322 13.45 12.02 -15.58
CA ASN A 322 14.43 12.24 -16.66
C ASN A 322 15.86 12.47 -16.14
N GLY A 323 16.30 11.69 -15.15
CA GLY A 323 17.65 11.77 -14.57
C GLY A 323 17.88 12.93 -13.60
N LYS A 324 16.85 13.69 -13.25
CA LYS A 324 16.91 14.79 -12.27
C LYS A 324 15.97 14.54 -11.10
N ALA A 325 16.33 15.00 -9.91
CA ALA A 325 15.40 15.04 -8.78
C ALA A 325 14.44 16.22 -8.98
N ILE A 326 13.14 15.95 -8.82
CA ILE A 326 12.07 16.95 -8.89
C ILE A 326 11.24 16.89 -7.60
N LEU A 327 10.52 17.97 -7.31
CA LEU A 327 9.42 17.94 -6.35
C LEU A 327 8.12 17.67 -7.11
N VAL A 328 7.29 16.81 -6.52
CA VAL A 328 5.93 16.51 -6.96
C VAL A 328 4.95 17.11 -5.96
N ARG A 329 3.90 17.74 -6.45
CA ARG A 329 2.76 18.19 -5.66
C ARG A 329 1.50 17.59 -6.26
N PHE A 330 0.75 16.82 -5.46
CA PHE A 330 -0.58 16.34 -5.81
C PHE A 330 -1.61 17.04 -4.92
N SER A 331 -2.53 17.76 -5.53
CA SER A 331 -3.49 18.60 -4.85
C SER A 331 -4.91 18.10 -5.04
N MET A 332 -5.75 18.25 -4.01
CA MET A 332 -7.17 17.94 -4.06
C MET A 332 -7.98 19.00 -3.33
N TRP A 333 -9.09 19.42 -3.92
CA TRP A 333 -9.98 20.45 -3.32
C TRP A 333 -11.41 20.35 -3.87
N HIS A 334 -12.33 21.11 -3.27
CA HIS A 334 -13.65 21.35 -3.83
C HIS A 334 -13.59 22.33 -5.00
N GLY A 335 -14.05 21.93 -6.16
CA GLY A 335 -14.25 22.82 -7.31
C GLY A 335 -15.42 23.80 -7.08
N ALA A 336 -15.59 24.73 -8.02
CA ALA A 336 -16.58 25.81 -7.93
C ALA A 336 -18.05 25.34 -7.77
N LYS A 337 -18.38 24.12 -8.19
CA LYS A 337 -19.70 23.52 -8.07
C LYS A 337 -19.79 22.47 -6.94
N GLY A 338 -18.81 22.45 -6.04
CA GLY A 338 -18.74 21.48 -4.94
C GLY A 338 -18.27 20.07 -5.30
N GLN A 339 -17.97 19.79 -6.59
CA GLN A 339 -17.35 18.54 -6.99
C GLN A 339 -15.85 18.55 -6.69
N PRO A 340 -15.22 17.37 -6.47
CA PRO A 340 -13.78 17.26 -6.33
C PRO A 340 -13.04 17.73 -7.58
N VAL A 341 -11.81 18.21 -7.39
CA VAL A 341 -10.81 18.43 -8.44
C VAL A 341 -9.50 17.91 -7.92
N SER A 342 -8.69 17.27 -8.75
CA SER A 342 -7.30 16.95 -8.42
C SER A 342 -6.34 17.41 -9.51
N GLU A 343 -5.11 17.74 -9.08
CA GLU A 343 -4.07 18.26 -9.94
C GLU A 343 -2.70 17.73 -9.48
N GLN A 344 -1.84 17.38 -10.43
CA GLN A 344 -0.43 17.15 -10.14
C GLN A 344 0.40 18.25 -10.82
N ALA A 345 1.43 18.70 -10.13
CA ALA A 345 2.41 19.62 -10.65
C ALA A 345 3.83 19.19 -10.29
N PHE A 346 4.78 19.45 -11.19
CA PHE A 346 6.20 19.22 -11.01
C PHE A 346 6.96 20.51 -10.83
N SER A 347 8.03 20.46 -10.01
CA SER A 347 8.99 21.54 -9.86
C SER A 347 10.41 20.99 -9.99
N ALA A 348 11.19 21.59 -10.91
CA ALA A 348 12.61 21.28 -11.12
C ALA A 348 13.56 22.30 -10.46
N ASP A 349 13.04 23.28 -9.72
CA ASP A 349 13.78 24.40 -9.15
C ASP A 349 13.61 24.57 -7.63
N GLY A 350 13.24 23.47 -6.94
CA GLY A 350 13.07 23.46 -5.49
C GLY A 350 11.79 24.13 -5.01
N GLY A 351 10.71 24.08 -5.82
CA GLY A 351 9.39 24.59 -5.45
C GLY A 351 9.17 26.07 -5.76
N LYS A 352 10.10 26.75 -6.45
CA LYS A 352 9.95 28.16 -6.83
C LYS A 352 8.91 28.32 -7.94
N THR A 353 8.94 27.43 -8.92
CA THR A 353 7.93 27.35 -9.99
C THR A 353 7.35 25.93 -10.07
N TRP A 354 6.09 25.85 -10.50
CA TRP A 354 5.35 24.59 -10.61
C TRP A 354 4.68 24.51 -11.98
N GLU A 355 4.92 23.42 -12.70
CA GLU A 355 4.25 23.11 -13.95
C GLU A 355 3.18 22.06 -13.71
N THR A 356 1.90 22.44 -13.89
CA THR A 356 0.79 21.48 -13.87
C THR A 356 0.94 20.51 -15.02
N ASN A 357 0.95 19.22 -14.73
CA ASN A 357 1.13 18.17 -15.72
C ASN A 357 0.03 17.10 -15.74
N PHE A 358 -0.89 17.18 -14.79
CA PHE A 358 -2.06 16.29 -14.71
C PHE A 358 -3.20 17.01 -13.99
N ARG A 359 -4.42 16.84 -14.50
CA ARG A 359 -5.62 17.35 -13.89
C ARG A 359 -6.77 16.37 -14.06
N THR A 360 -7.63 16.24 -13.04
CA THR A 360 -8.86 15.47 -13.10
C THR A 360 -10.02 16.29 -12.59
N ASP A 361 -11.07 16.36 -13.39
CA ASP A 361 -12.38 16.88 -13.03
C ASP A 361 -13.34 15.70 -12.80
N TYR A 362 -14.21 15.82 -11.79
CA TYR A 362 -15.11 14.76 -11.34
C TYR A 362 -16.55 15.13 -11.53
N THR A 363 -17.37 14.19 -12.00
CA THR A 363 -18.83 14.31 -12.08
C THR A 363 -19.46 13.17 -11.31
N ARG A 364 -20.34 13.47 -10.34
CA ARG A 364 -20.97 12.46 -9.48
C ARG A 364 -21.89 11.55 -10.29
N VAL A 365 -21.73 10.23 -10.08
CA VAL A 365 -22.62 9.20 -10.65
C VAL A 365 -23.64 8.78 -9.60
N SER A 366 -23.18 8.47 -8.40
CA SER A 366 -24.03 8.10 -7.27
C SER A 366 -23.36 8.47 -5.95
N SER A 367 -24.16 8.73 -4.93
CA SER A 367 -23.75 8.76 -3.53
C SER A 367 -24.24 7.45 -2.91
N ASN A 368 -23.34 6.59 -2.51
CA ASN A 368 -23.68 5.40 -1.72
C ASN A 368 -23.80 5.76 -0.26
#